data_760e0a9832c7eb6b770071d9377b6391
#
_entry.id   760e0a9832c7eb6b770071d9377b6391
#
_cell.length_a   1.000
_cell.length_b   1.000
_cell.length_c   1.000
_cell.angle_alpha   90.00
_cell.angle_beta   90.00
_cell.angle_gamma   90.00
#
_symmetry.space_group_name_H-M   'P 1'
#
loop_
_entity.id
_entity.type
_entity.pdbx_description
1 polymer ?
#
loop_
_entity_poly.entity_id
_entity_poly.type
_entity_poly.pdbx_seq_one_letter_code
_entity_poly.pdbx_strand_id
1 'polypeptide(L)'
;MTYKSFIKPFKLLFATALLFTLSGCSVYNFTGTGKIDAETFQVNYFQNNAELIEPGIERTFTLRLRDLIQNQTNLSITDTGADLIYEGEITQYRVSPMTATADQRAAQNRLSISVNVRFTDRKHEDNDFEKSFSFFYDFNGDSLPSGSVLTAALEEIFERITQDIFNASLAKW
;
A
#
# COMPACT_ATOMS: atom_id res chain seq x y z
N MET A 1 -42.30 54.25 9.36
CA MET A 1 -42.48 53.94 7.92
C MET A 1 -41.13 53.75 7.28
N THR A 2 -40.94 52.78 6.40
CA THR A 2 -39.72 52.44 5.62
C THR A 2 -38.68 51.54 6.27
N TYR A 3 -39.12 50.34 6.79
CA TYR A 3 -38.19 49.26 7.17
C TYR A 3 -38.05 48.18 6.07
N LYS A 4 -38.92 48.19 5.06
CA LYS A 4 -38.98 47.13 4.03
C LYS A 4 -37.94 47.24 2.89
N SER A 5 -37.23 48.38 2.74
CA SER A 5 -36.33 48.60 1.60
C SER A 5 -34.88 48.08 1.85
N PHE A 6 -34.47 47.97 3.10
CA PHE A 6 -33.09 47.53 3.44
C PHE A 6 -32.87 46.01 3.45
N ILE A 7 -33.94 45.22 3.50
CA ILE A 7 -33.87 43.74 3.61
C ILE A 7 -33.53 43.09 2.24
N LYS A 8 -33.84 43.74 1.13
CA LYS A 8 -33.56 43.18 -0.22
C LYS A 8 -32.04 43.14 -0.54
N PRO A 9 -31.28 44.24 -0.37
CA PRO A 9 -29.85 44.19 -0.66
C PRO A 9 -29.09 43.30 0.30
N PHE A 10 -29.49 43.21 1.57
CA PHE A 10 -28.86 42.33 2.56
C PHE A 10 -29.05 40.83 2.24
N LYS A 11 -30.24 40.41 1.80
CA LYS A 11 -30.49 39.04 1.34
C LYS A 11 -29.73 38.70 0.08
N LEU A 12 -29.56 39.65 -0.84
CA LEU A 12 -28.77 39.46 -2.05
C LEU A 12 -27.28 39.29 -1.72
N LEU A 13 -26.77 40.08 -0.80
CA LEU A 13 -25.36 40.04 -0.34
C LEU A 13 -25.07 38.73 0.42
N PHE A 14 -26.01 38.24 1.21
CA PHE A 14 -25.91 36.98 1.92
C PHE A 14 -25.97 35.77 0.95
N ALA A 15 -26.82 35.84 -0.07
CA ALA A 15 -26.92 34.80 -1.08
C ALA A 15 -25.65 34.72 -1.96
N THR A 16 -25.03 35.84 -2.32
CA THR A 16 -23.76 35.88 -3.05
C THR A 16 -22.59 35.39 -2.20
N ALA A 17 -22.53 35.74 -0.92
CA ALA A 17 -21.52 35.20 0.01
C ALA A 17 -21.63 33.67 0.19
N LEU A 18 -22.85 33.15 0.26
CA LEU A 18 -23.12 31.70 0.36
C LEU A 18 -22.71 30.95 -0.92
N LEU A 19 -22.86 31.55 -2.10
CA LEU A 19 -22.41 30.97 -3.37
C LEU A 19 -20.88 30.86 -3.47
N PHE A 20 -20.15 31.82 -2.90
CA PHE A 20 -18.68 31.80 -2.90
C PHE A 20 -18.09 30.73 -1.96
N THR A 21 -18.81 30.31 -0.92
CA THR A 21 -18.34 29.23 -0.01
C THR A 21 -18.49 27.84 -0.62
N LEU A 22 -19.27 27.66 -1.68
CA LEU A 22 -19.50 26.36 -2.34
C LEU A 22 -18.45 26.05 -3.43
N SER A 23 -17.59 27.01 -3.81
CA SER A 23 -16.60 26.83 -4.88
C SER A 23 -15.27 26.25 -4.38
N GLY A 24 -15.13 25.95 -3.10
CA GLY A 24 -13.86 25.54 -2.44
C GLY A 24 -13.49 24.06 -2.52
N CYS A 25 -14.31 23.18 -3.13
CA CYS A 25 -14.11 21.72 -3.04
C CYS A 25 -13.27 21.09 -4.15
N SER A 26 -12.51 21.85 -4.95
CA SER A 26 -11.80 21.26 -6.11
C SER A 26 -10.30 21.02 -5.92
N VAL A 27 -9.72 21.24 -4.74
CA VAL A 27 -8.25 21.17 -4.57
C VAL A 27 -7.79 20.06 -3.60
N TYR A 28 -8.69 19.33 -2.96
CA TYR A 28 -8.29 18.22 -2.10
C TYR A 28 -8.27 16.91 -2.89
N ASN A 29 -7.06 16.51 -3.34
CA ASN A 29 -6.81 15.14 -3.79
C ASN A 29 -6.83 14.22 -2.55
N PHE A 30 -7.93 13.51 -2.36
CA PHE A 30 -8.14 12.58 -1.24
C PHE A 30 -7.28 11.30 -1.32
N THR A 31 -6.50 11.13 -2.38
CA THR A 31 -5.71 9.91 -2.63
C THR A 31 -4.34 9.92 -1.97
N GLY A 32 -3.93 10.99 -1.26
CA GLY A 32 -2.64 11.04 -0.55
C GLY A 32 -1.38 10.88 -1.43
N THR A 33 -1.57 10.68 -2.73
CA THR A 33 -0.48 10.66 -3.69
C THR A 33 -0.21 12.07 -4.18
N GLY A 34 0.96 12.63 -3.88
CA GLY A 34 1.47 13.81 -4.56
C GLY A 34 1.41 13.58 -6.08
N LYS A 35 1.60 14.63 -6.88
CA LYS A 35 1.66 14.48 -8.32
C LYS A 35 2.83 13.55 -8.68
N ILE A 36 2.51 12.31 -9.08
CA ILE A 36 3.50 11.35 -9.56
C ILE A 36 3.97 11.83 -10.93
N ASP A 37 5.25 12.17 -11.05
CA ASP A 37 5.87 12.56 -12.32
C ASP A 37 6.41 11.32 -13.06
N ALA A 38 5.51 10.36 -13.29
CA ALA A 38 5.77 9.16 -14.08
C ALA A 38 4.49 8.79 -14.83
N GLU A 39 4.64 8.10 -15.96
CA GLU A 39 3.54 7.64 -16.80
C GLU A 39 3.42 6.11 -16.79
N THR A 40 4.55 5.42 -16.56
CA THR A 40 4.64 3.98 -16.66
C THR A 40 5.32 3.36 -15.44
N PHE A 41 4.90 2.13 -15.12
CA PHE A 41 5.56 1.31 -14.11
C PHE A 41 5.77 -0.13 -14.57
N GLN A 42 6.78 -0.77 -14.00
CA GLN A 42 7.15 -2.16 -14.23
C GLN A 42 7.37 -2.84 -12.88
N VAL A 43 6.79 -4.02 -12.71
CA VAL A 43 7.07 -4.89 -11.57
C VAL A 43 7.71 -6.16 -12.11
N ASN A 44 9.01 -6.31 -11.87
CA ASN A 44 9.74 -7.52 -12.20
C ASN A 44 9.29 -8.68 -11.30
N TYR A 45 9.46 -9.89 -11.80
CA TYR A 45 9.12 -11.08 -11.02
C TYR A 45 10.02 -11.17 -9.79
N PHE A 46 9.42 -11.16 -8.60
CA PHE A 46 10.13 -11.35 -7.34
C PHE A 46 10.52 -12.82 -7.20
N GLN A 47 11.75 -13.08 -6.77
CA GLN A 47 12.23 -14.44 -6.53
C GLN A 47 11.99 -14.83 -5.07
N ASN A 48 11.83 -16.14 -4.82
CA ASN A 48 11.75 -16.66 -3.46
C ASN A 48 13.11 -17.25 -3.06
N ASN A 49 13.86 -16.49 -2.27
CA ASN A 49 15.18 -16.87 -1.74
C ASN A 49 15.13 -17.15 -0.22
N ALA A 50 13.94 -17.37 0.34
CA ALA A 50 13.79 -17.74 1.74
C ALA A 50 14.31 -19.16 2.00
N GLU A 51 14.82 -19.41 3.22
CA GLU A 51 15.29 -20.73 3.65
C GLU A 51 14.17 -21.79 3.62
N LEU A 52 12.97 -21.43 4.05
CA LEU A 52 11.78 -22.25 3.95
C LEU A 52 10.97 -21.79 2.74
N ILE A 53 10.76 -22.69 1.80
CA ILE A 53 10.10 -22.36 0.55
C ILE A 53 8.64 -22.79 0.61
N GLU A 54 7.74 -21.79 0.52
CA GLU A 54 6.33 -22.03 0.22
C GLU A 54 6.10 -21.75 -1.28
N PRO A 55 5.72 -22.76 -2.08
CA PRO A 55 5.62 -22.61 -3.53
C PRO A 55 4.56 -21.61 -3.95
N GLY A 56 4.90 -20.72 -4.88
CA GLY A 56 3.96 -19.79 -5.53
C GLY A 56 3.73 -18.48 -4.79
N ILE A 57 4.32 -18.28 -3.62
CA ILE A 57 4.19 -17.01 -2.88
C ILE A 57 4.84 -15.84 -3.63
N GLU A 58 5.93 -16.08 -4.34
CA GLU A 58 6.63 -15.11 -5.17
C GLU A 58 5.73 -14.58 -6.30
N ARG A 59 4.96 -15.45 -6.92
CA ARG A 59 3.97 -15.06 -7.93
C ARG A 59 2.83 -14.27 -7.31
N THR A 60 2.30 -14.75 -6.20
CA THR A 60 1.19 -14.10 -5.49
C THR A 60 1.59 -12.69 -5.05
N PHE A 61 2.79 -12.54 -4.48
CA PHE A 61 3.32 -11.24 -4.08
C PHE A 61 3.50 -10.29 -5.27
N THR A 62 4.14 -10.76 -6.36
CA THR A 62 4.38 -9.95 -7.57
C THR A 62 3.07 -9.43 -8.16
N LEU A 63 2.05 -10.29 -8.28
CA LEU A 63 0.75 -9.90 -8.80
C LEU A 63 0.06 -8.88 -7.87
N ARG A 64 0.11 -9.10 -6.55
CA ARG A 64 -0.52 -8.18 -5.60
C ARG A 64 0.10 -6.78 -5.62
N LEU A 65 1.42 -6.68 -5.69
CA LEU A 65 2.10 -5.38 -5.82
C LEU A 65 1.71 -4.68 -7.12
N ARG A 66 1.67 -5.42 -8.23
CA ARG A 66 1.23 -4.90 -9.54
C ARG A 66 -0.20 -4.36 -9.48
N ASP A 67 -1.11 -5.17 -8.95
CA ASP A 67 -2.53 -4.82 -8.84
C ASP A 67 -2.74 -3.59 -7.94
N LEU A 68 -2.01 -3.51 -6.82
CA LEU A 68 -2.08 -2.36 -5.92
C LEU A 68 -1.69 -1.06 -6.64
N ILE A 69 -0.54 -1.04 -7.32
CA ILE A 69 -0.07 0.15 -8.03
C ILE A 69 -1.05 0.54 -9.15
N GLN A 70 -1.52 -0.43 -9.92
CA GLN A 70 -2.46 -0.21 -11.01
C GLN A 70 -3.80 0.34 -10.53
N ASN A 71 -4.29 -0.13 -9.37
CA ASN A 71 -5.58 0.31 -8.83
C ASN A 71 -5.52 1.64 -8.08
N GLN A 72 -4.36 2.00 -7.52
CA GLN A 72 -4.21 3.23 -6.74
C GLN A 72 -3.58 4.40 -7.50
N THR A 73 -3.16 4.17 -8.75
CA THR A 73 -2.54 5.20 -9.59
C THR A 73 -3.14 5.20 -11.01
N ASN A 74 -2.81 6.25 -11.76
CA ASN A 74 -3.14 6.32 -13.19
C ASN A 74 -1.96 5.86 -14.08
N LEU A 75 -0.97 5.16 -13.50
CA LEU A 75 0.19 4.68 -14.24
C LEU A 75 -0.17 3.52 -15.15
N SER A 76 0.42 3.49 -16.34
CA SER A 76 0.30 2.37 -17.28
C SER A 76 1.35 1.33 -16.99
N ILE A 77 0.95 0.05 -16.95
CA ILE A 77 1.89 -1.06 -16.79
C ILE A 77 2.64 -1.33 -18.09
N THR A 78 3.93 -1.60 -18.00
CA THR A 78 4.76 -2.08 -19.12
C THR A 78 5.73 -3.16 -18.64
N ASP A 79 6.16 -4.02 -19.54
CA ASP A 79 7.10 -5.10 -19.22
C ASP A 79 8.57 -4.67 -19.37
N THR A 80 8.83 -3.55 -20.04
CA THR A 80 10.19 -3.04 -20.26
C THR A 80 10.20 -1.52 -20.34
N GLY A 81 11.28 -0.93 -19.82
CA GLY A 81 11.58 0.50 -20.04
C GLY A 81 10.66 1.48 -19.31
N ALA A 82 9.99 1.04 -18.25
CA ALA A 82 9.14 1.90 -17.43
C ALA A 82 9.89 3.07 -16.79
N ASP A 83 9.15 4.13 -16.45
CA ASP A 83 9.66 5.23 -15.63
C ASP A 83 9.98 4.75 -14.21
N LEU A 84 9.09 3.93 -13.62
CA LEU A 84 9.23 3.36 -12.29
C LEU A 84 9.42 1.85 -12.37
N ILE A 85 10.44 1.33 -11.69
CA ILE A 85 10.76 -0.10 -11.71
C ILE A 85 10.81 -0.63 -10.28
N TYR A 86 10.10 -1.74 -10.07
CA TYR A 86 10.12 -2.51 -8.83
C TYR A 86 10.72 -3.89 -9.10
N GLU A 87 11.72 -4.26 -8.33
CA GLU A 87 12.34 -5.58 -8.38
C GLU A 87 12.81 -6.01 -6.99
N GLY A 88 13.02 -7.30 -6.79
CA GLY A 88 13.49 -7.78 -5.50
C GLY A 88 13.23 -9.26 -5.29
N GLU A 89 13.23 -9.63 -4.01
CA GLU A 89 13.15 -11.03 -3.58
C GLU A 89 12.50 -11.18 -2.22
N ILE A 90 11.83 -12.31 -2.00
CA ILE A 90 11.39 -12.75 -0.68
C ILE A 90 12.62 -13.34 0.01
N THR A 91 13.08 -12.70 1.07
CA THR A 91 14.31 -13.08 1.79
C THR A 91 14.05 -13.93 3.02
N GLN A 92 12.83 -13.89 3.54
CA GLN A 92 12.45 -14.66 4.72
C GLN A 92 11.01 -15.16 4.62
N TYR A 93 10.84 -16.43 4.98
CA TYR A 93 9.58 -17.06 5.32
C TYR A 93 9.87 -17.92 6.56
N ARG A 94 9.40 -17.49 7.74
CA ARG A 94 9.74 -18.13 9.00
C ARG A 94 8.51 -18.30 9.88
N VAL A 95 8.38 -19.48 10.48
CA VAL A 95 7.44 -19.74 11.56
C VAL A 95 8.19 -19.83 12.88
N SER A 96 7.74 -19.09 13.88
CA SER A 96 8.34 -19.05 15.20
C SER A 96 7.27 -19.25 16.28
N PRO A 97 7.53 -20.09 17.30
CA PRO A 97 6.61 -20.23 18.41
C PRO A 97 6.55 -18.92 19.21
N MET A 98 5.34 -18.55 19.61
CA MET A 98 5.13 -17.45 20.53
C MET A 98 5.13 -17.98 21.96
N THR A 99 5.78 -17.24 22.87
CA THR A 99 5.81 -17.63 24.29
C THR A 99 4.40 -17.52 24.86
N ALA A 100 3.84 -18.64 25.31
CA ALA A 100 2.56 -18.63 26.03
C ALA A 100 2.71 -17.81 27.31
N THR A 101 1.96 -16.73 27.47
CA THR A 101 1.70 -16.12 28.76
C THR A 101 0.82 -17.06 29.58
N ALA A 102 0.97 -17.05 30.91
CA ALA A 102 0.40 -18.04 31.85
C ALA A 102 -1.11 -18.33 31.68
N ASP A 103 -1.84 -17.49 30.96
CA ASP A 103 -3.31 -17.60 30.72
C ASP A 103 -3.69 -18.16 29.34
N GLN A 104 -2.75 -18.35 28.40
CA GLN A 104 -3.03 -18.87 27.06
C GLN A 104 -2.69 -20.36 26.96
N ARG A 105 -3.73 -21.17 26.89
CA ARG A 105 -3.63 -22.66 26.84
C ARG A 105 -3.40 -23.22 25.43
N ALA A 106 -3.35 -22.38 24.40
CA ALA A 106 -3.11 -22.82 23.02
C ALA A 106 -1.73 -22.36 22.57
N ALA A 107 -0.97 -23.24 21.92
CA ALA A 107 0.28 -22.89 21.26
C ALA A 107 -0.05 -21.89 20.12
N GLN A 108 0.56 -20.72 20.18
CA GLN A 108 0.50 -19.72 19.12
C GLN A 108 1.83 -19.67 18.38
N ASN A 109 1.75 -19.58 17.08
CA ASN A 109 2.89 -19.40 16.20
C ASN A 109 2.75 -18.12 15.40
N ARG A 110 3.87 -17.58 14.98
CA ARG A 110 3.98 -16.39 14.13
C ARG A 110 4.62 -16.77 12.82
N LEU A 111 3.92 -16.54 11.71
CA LEU A 111 4.49 -16.53 10.38
C LEU A 111 5.02 -15.13 10.09
N SER A 112 6.32 -15.01 9.80
CA SER A 112 6.95 -13.76 9.39
C SER A 112 7.48 -13.88 7.97
N ILE A 113 7.20 -12.87 7.13
CA ILE A 113 7.72 -12.79 5.78
C ILE A 113 8.47 -11.46 5.62
N SER A 114 9.63 -11.51 4.96
CA SER A 114 10.41 -10.31 4.62
C SER A 114 10.70 -10.31 3.12
N VAL A 115 10.59 -9.12 2.53
CA VAL A 115 10.84 -8.88 1.11
C VAL A 115 11.84 -7.75 0.98
N ASN A 116 12.93 -7.98 0.29
CA ASN A 116 13.86 -6.93 -0.11
C ASN A 116 13.39 -6.33 -1.44
N VAL A 117 13.26 -5.02 -1.51
CA VAL A 117 12.73 -4.30 -2.68
C VAL A 117 13.74 -3.25 -3.10
N ARG A 118 14.09 -3.27 -4.38
CA ARG A 118 14.77 -2.18 -5.08
C ARG A 118 13.75 -1.45 -5.93
N PHE A 119 13.62 -0.16 -5.66
CA PHE A 119 12.80 0.77 -6.42
C PHE A 119 13.71 1.71 -7.19
N THR A 120 13.44 1.91 -8.47
CA THR A 120 14.16 2.85 -9.34
C THR A 120 13.16 3.81 -9.98
N ASP A 121 13.41 5.09 -9.83
CA ASP A 121 12.71 6.19 -10.49
C ASP A 121 13.64 6.81 -11.54
N ARG A 122 13.43 6.48 -12.81
CA ARG A 122 14.30 6.95 -13.91
C ARG A 122 14.25 8.45 -14.15
N LYS A 123 13.23 9.14 -13.66
CA LYS A 123 13.09 10.58 -13.77
C LYS A 123 13.72 11.31 -12.59
N HIS A 124 13.76 10.66 -11.43
CA HIS A 124 14.25 11.25 -10.19
C HIS A 124 15.04 10.23 -9.38
N GLU A 125 16.32 10.06 -9.70
CA GLU A 125 17.23 9.10 -9.05
C GLU A 125 17.33 9.28 -7.51
N ASP A 126 17.09 10.49 -7.02
CA ASP A 126 17.04 10.77 -5.56
C ASP A 126 15.91 10.02 -4.84
N ASN A 127 14.96 9.45 -5.58
CA ASN A 127 13.88 8.63 -5.04
C ASN A 127 14.20 7.14 -4.95
N ASP A 128 15.31 6.72 -5.56
CA ASP A 128 15.73 5.33 -5.57
C ASP A 128 15.98 4.82 -4.16
N PHE A 129 15.58 3.60 -3.90
CA PHE A 129 15.91 2.94 -2.65
C PHE A 129 16.06 1.44 -2.81
N GLU A 130 16.80 0.84 -1.90
CA GLU A 130 16.79 -0.59 -1.62
C GLU A 130 16.47 -0.78 -0.14
N LYS A 131 15.37 -1.48 0.16
CA LYS A 131 14.86 -1.60 1.52
C LYS A 131 14.15 -2.92 1.74
N SER A 132 14.32 -3.47 2.92
CA SER A 132 13.56 -4.64 3.37
C SER A 132 12.25 -4.20 4.05
N PHE A 133 11.17 -4.86 3.65
CA PHE A 133 9.84 -4.72 4.24
C PHE A 133 9.46 -6.06 4.85
N SER A 134 8.84 -6.04 6.03
CA SER A 134 8.45 -7.27 6.70
C SER A 134 7.13 -7.10 7.44
N PHE A 135 6.35 -8.17 7.46
CA PHE A 135 5.14 -8.25 8.26
C PHE A 135 4.93 -9.67 8.78
N PHE A 136 4.00 -9.84 9.72
CA PHE A 136 3.73 -11.12 10.33
C PHE A 136 2.25 -11.38 10.54
N TYR A 137 1.91 -12.65 10.71
CA TYR A 137 0.57 -13.13 11.05
C TYR A 137 0.66 -14.16 12.18
N ASP A 138 -0.12 -13.95 13.24
CA ASP A 138 -0.18 -14.87 14.38
C ASP A 138 -1.33 -15.86 14.20
N PHE A 139 -1.04 -17.14 14.38
CA PHE A 139 -2.02 -18.20 14.19
C PHE A 139 -1.92 -19.27 15.28
N ASN A 140 -3.00 -20.02 15.50
CA ASN A 140 -3.05 -21.11 16.45
C ASN A 140 -2.64 -22.43 15.76
N GLY A 141 -1.86 -23.25 16.45
CA GLY A 141 -1.44 -24.56 15.97
C GLY A 141 0.03 -24.83 16.22
N ASP A 142 0.44 -26.09 16.07
CA ASP A 142 1.80 -26.57 16.36
C ASP A 142 2.65 -26.81 15.10
N SER A 143 2.09 -26.55 13.91
CA SER A 143 2.72 -26.84 12.63
C SER A 143 2.70 -25.62 11.70
N LEU A 144 3.32 -25.76 10.53
CA LEU A 144 3.25 -24.74 9.47
C LEU A 144 1.79 -24.47 9.10
N PRO A 145 1.42 -23.19 8.86
CA PRO A 145 0.08 -22.85 8.44
C PRO A 145 -0.23 -23.49 7.08
N SER A 146 -1.45 -23.98 6.90
CA SER A 146 -1.89 -24.61 5.66
C SER A 146 -3.35 -24.29 5.37
N GLY A 147 -3.80 -24.56 4.13
CA GLY A 147 -5.19 -24.34 3.73
C GLY A 147 -5.65 -22.89 3.93
N SER A 148 -6.82 -22.71 4.55
CA SER A 148 -7.41 -21.38 4.76
C SER A 148 -6.60 -20.48 5.70
N VAL A 149 -5.89 -21.06 6.66
CA VAL A 149 -5.03 -20.30 7.59
C VAL A 149 -3.84 -19.69 6.83
N LEU A 150 -3.20 -20.48 5.98
CA LEU A 150 -2.11 -19.99 5.13
C LEU A 150 -2.59 -18.91 4.16
N THR A 151 -3.74 -19.15 3.52
CA THR A 151 -4.33 -18.16 2.60
C THR A 151 -4.59 -16.82 3.29
N ALA A 152 -5.21 -16.84 4.47
CA ALA A 152 -5.48 -15.63 5.24
C ALA A 152 -4.19 -14.93 5.70
N ALA A 153 -3.18 -15.70 6.14
CA ALA A 153 -1.90 -15.16 6.55
C ALA A 153 -1.16 -14.47 5.40
N LEU A 154 -1.10 -15.12 4.22
CA LEU A 154 -0.46 -14.54 3.04
C LEU A 154 -1.20 -13.28 2.55
N GLU A 155 -2.53 -13.30 2.59
CA GLU A 155 -3.34 -12.16 2.19
C GLU A 155 -3.04 -10.94 3.07
N GLU A 156 -3.07 -11.10 4.40
CA GLU A 156 -2.82 -10.00 5.33
C GLU A 156 -1.37 -9.51 5.26
N ILE A 157 -0.39 -10.44 5.26
CA ILE A 157 1.02 -10.08 5.21
C ILE A 157 1.36 -9.32 3.91
N PHE A 158 0.91 -9.84 2.77
CA PHE A 158 1.21 -9.22 1.48
C PHE A 158 0.48 -7.89 1.28
N GLU A 159 -0.75 -7.76 1.80
CA GLU A 159 -1.44 -6.48 1.81
C GLU A 159 -0.62 -5.41 2.52
N ARG A 160 -0.14 -5.73 3.73
CA ARG A 160 0.66 -4.78 4.52
C ARG A 160 1.98 -4.44 3.85
N ILE A 161 2.73 -5.45 3.41
CA ILE A 161 4.03 -5.24 2.77
C ILE A 161 3.88 -4.42 1.48
N THR A 162 2.91 -4.76 0.62
CA THR A 162 2.71 -4.03 -0.64
C THR A 162 2.24 -2.59 -0.40
N GLN A 163 1.41 -2.36 0.62
CA GLN A 163 1.02 -1.00 1.00
C GLN A 163 2.21 -0.18 1.54
N ASP A 164 3.08 -0.80 2.32
CA ASP A 164 4.29 -0.13 2.83
C ASP A 164 5.27 0.22 1.70
N ILE A 165 5.40 -0.67 0.69
CA ILE A 165 6.19 -0.40 -0.52
C ILE A 165 5.59 0.77 -1.31
N PHE A 166 4.27 0.74 -1.52
CA PHE A 166 3.55 1.82 -2.20
C PHE A 166 3.75 3.16 -1.49
N ASN A 167 3.61 3.19 -0.17
CA ASN A 167 3.81 4.39 0.62
C ASN A 167 5.25 4.90 0.54
N ALA A 168 6.24 4.00 0.57
CA ALA A 168 7.64 4.38 0.48
C ALA A 168 8.04 4.94 -0.89
N SER A 169 7.39 4.48 -1.98
CA SER A 169 7.74 4.85 -3.35
C SER A 169 6.89 5.99 -3.91
N LEU A 170 5.58 5.99 -3.66
CA LEU A 170 4.62 6.86 -4.36
C LEU A 170 3.85 7.83 -3.44
N ALA A 171 3.68 7.50 -2.16
CA ALA A 171 3.03 8.40 -1.21
C ALA A 171 4.09 9.29 -0.55
N LYS A 172 4.48 10.36 -1.24
CA LYS A 172 5.37 11.39 -0.65
C LYS A 172 4.51 12.40 0.09
N TRP A 173 4.70 12.43 1.39
CA TRP A 173 4.10 13.41 2.30
C TRP A 173 4.98 14.66 2.42
#